data_6a1734b27a8114eff3332787c3a79f3b
#
_entry.id   6a1734b27a8114eff3332787c3a79f3b
#
_cell.length_a   1.000
_cell.length_b   1.000
_cell.length_c   1.000
_cell.angle_alpha   90.00
_cell.angle_beta   90.00
_cell.angle_gamma   90.00
#
_symmetry.space_group_name_H-M   'P 1'
#
loop_
_entity.id
_entity.type
_entity.pdbx_description
1 polymer ?
#
loop_
_entity_poly.entity_id
_entity_poly.type
_entity_poly.pdbx_seq_one_letter_code
_entity_poly.pdbx_strand_id
1 'polypeptide(L)'
;MRLPKIKLGIGDDCALMASEGGDFVVTTDSLCEGTHFILDECGPQAVGRKLAGVNLSDLASMAANPVAVFLSLCLPRKSADLIGAEIYEGVCQVCEKYKVAIGGGDTNVWDGPLVVHLTAIGTAPQAGSWLRSGARPGDKIVVSGRLGGSLLGKHMEFEPRLDVARSLYPLGIVQAATDISDGLGVDMLNITVASRCGAEVDLDRIPISDAAIERSKTSGNSALEHAIGDGEDFELLLAVDPSRIDLLPESIDG
;
A
#
# COMPACT_ATOMS: atom_id res chain seq x y z
N MET A 1 -23.38 7.85 25.50
CA MET A 1 -22.15 8.12 24.72
C MET A 1 -22.35 7.54 23.33
N ARG A 2 -22.43 8.35 22.27
CA ARG A 2 -22.48 7.83 20.89
C ARG A 2 -21.05 7.40 20.53
N LEU A 3 -20.83 6.11 20.34
CA LEU A 3 -19.58 5.60 19.79
C LEU A 3 -19.42 6.12 18.35
N PRO A 4 -18.21 6.51 17.93
CA PRO A 4 -17.96 6.88 16.53
C PRO A 4 -18.43 5.72 15.63
N LYS A 5 -19.17 6.05 14.57
CA LYS A 5 -19.61 5.03 13.61
C LYS A 5 -18.42 4.60 12.77
N ILE A 6 -18.02 3.36 12.90
CA ILE A 6 -17.22 2.69 11.89
C ILE A 6 -18.17 2.35 10.75
N LYS A 7 -18.00 2.98 9.60
CA LYS A 7 -18.78 2.71 8.38
C LYS A 7 -18.28 1.47 7.65
N LEU A 8 -16.97 1.28 7.68
CA LEU A 8 -16.25 0.14 7.12
C LEU A 8 -15.17 -0.26 8.11
N GLY A 9 -15.08 -1.53 8.46
CA GLY A 9 -14.06 -2.07 9.37
C GLY A 9 -13.19 -3.10 8.65
N ILE A 10 -12.93 -4.23 9.31
CA ILE A 10 -12.11 -5.31 8.78
C ILE A 10 -12.71 -5.84 7.46
N GLY A 11 -11.86 -5.96 6.42
CA GLY A 11 -12.24 -6.50 5.10
C GLY A 11 -11.96 -5.58 3.92
N ASP A 12 -11.36 -4.41 4.20
CA ASP A 12 -10.83 -3.49 3.18
C ASP A 12 -9.44 -2.98 3.60
N ASP A 13 -8.73 -2.23 2.76
CA ASP A 13 -7.37 -1.76 3.03
C ASP A 13 -7.30 -0.86 4.27
N CYS A 14 -8.31 0.00 4.47
CA CYS A 14 -8.42 0.83 5.66
C CYS A 14 -9.79 0.77 6.30
N ALA A 15 -9.89 1.17 7.57
CA ALA A 15 -11.16 1.47 8.22
C ALA A 15 -11.69 2.84 7.80
N LEU A 16 -13.03 2.95 7.62
CA LEU A 16 -13.72 4.20 7.34
C LEU A 16 -14.53 4.64 8.56
N MET A 17 -14.17 5.79 9.13
CA MET A 17 -14.76 6.33 10.36
C MET A 17 -15.55 7.59 10.05
N ALA A 18 -16.84 7.60 10.44
CA ALA A 18 -17.69 8.78 10.27
C ALA A 18 -17.28 9.93 11.19
N SER A 19 -17.19 11.15 10.64
CA SER A 19 -17.06 12.38 11.41
C SER A 19 -17.98 13.49 10.87
N GLU A 20 -18.19 14.57 11.65
CA GLU A 20 -19.06 15.69 11.24
C GLU A 20 -18.49 16.50 10.07
N GLY A 21 -17.15 16.48 9.87
CA GLY A 21 -16.46 17.23 8.82
C GLY A 21 -16.06 16.43 7.59
N GLY A 22 -16.47 15.16 7.50
CA GLY A 22 -16.06 14.21 6.49
C GLY A 22 -15.49 12.94 7.11
N ASP A 23 -15.50 11.84 6.39
CA ASP A 23 -15.05 10.57 6.93
C ASP A 23 -13.52 10.52 7.01
N PHE A 24 -13.00 9.90 8.06
CA PHE A 24 -11.59 9.54 8.19
C PHE A 24 -11.35 8.13 7.65
N VAL A 25 -10.24 7.98 6.96
CA VAL A 25 -9.67 6.70 6.53
C VAL A 25 -8.48 6.41 7.43
N VAL A 26 -8.44 5.23 8.05
CA VAL A 26 -7.42 4.89 9.05
C VAL A 26 -6.88 3.51 8.75
N THR A 27 -5.58 3.40 8.63
CA THR A 27 -4.85 2.14 8.51
C THR A 27 -3.73 2.04 9.52
N THR A 28 -3.19 0.84 9.70
CA THR A 28 -2.11 0.59 10.65
C THR A 28 -1.34 -0.67 10.27
N ASP A 29 -0.01 -0.53 10.12
CA ASP A 29 0.90 -1.61 9.78
C ASP A 29 2.04 -1.76 10.75
N SER A 30 2.54 -2.98 10.84
CA SER A 30 3.72 -3.34 11.63
C SER A 30 4.74 -4.05 10.76
N LEU A 31 5.99 -3.61 10.82
CA LEU A 31 7.12 -4.29 10.19
C LEU A 31 8.03 -4.89 11.26
N CYS A 32 8.36 -6.16 11.09
CA CYS A 32 9.21 -6.94 11.99
C CYS A 32 10.50 -7.33 11.28
N GLU A 33 11.63 -7.11 11.95
CA GLU A 33 12.94 -7.58 11.49
C GLU A 33 12.95 -9.09 11.34
N GLY A 34 13.57 -9.58 10.28
CA GLY A 34 13.62 -11.00 9.91
C GLY A 34 12.39 -11.50 9.14
N THR A 35 11.34 -10.66 8.99
CA THR A 35 10.15 -10.98 8.19
C THR A 35 9.97 -9.99 7.04
N HIS A 36 9.95 -8.71 7.33
CA HIS A 36 9.64 -7.65 6.35
C HIS A 36 10.91 -6.92 5.86
N PHE A 37 11.99 -7.05 6.61
CA PHE A 37 13.30 -6.48 6.29
C PHE A 37 14.40 -7.18 7.09
N ILE A 38 15.65 -7.02 6.65
CA ILE A 38 16.87 -7.40 7.37
C ILE A 38 17.63 -6.11 7.63
N LEU A 39 17.70 -5.70 8.90
CA LEU A 39 18.22 -4.40 9.30
C LEU A 39 19.66 -4.15 8.84
N ASP A 40 20.51 -5.18 8.96
CA ASP A 40 21.93 -5.11 8.54
C ASP A 40 22.10 -4.95 7.02
N GLU A 41 21.09 -5.28 6.22
CA GLU A 41 21.14 -5.18 4.75
C GLU A 41 20.60 -3.84 4.24
N CYS A 42 19.47 -3.37 4.82
CA CYS A 42 18.77 -2.17 4.31
C CYS A 42 19.07 -0.89 5.11
N GLY A 43 19.48 -1.02 6.35
CA GLY A 43 19.67 0.10 7.28
C GLY A 43 18.35 0.68 7.83
N PRO A 44 18.42 1.38 8.99
CA PRO A 44 17.24 1.86 9.69
C PRO A 44 16.43 2.90 8.90
N GLN A 45 17.09 3.76 8.15
CA GLN A 45 16.42 4.80 7.37
C GLN A 45 15.52 4.23 6.27
N ALA A 46 15.95 3.14 5.60
CA ALA A 46 15.11 2.45 4.61
C ALA A 46 13.89 1.79 5.27
N VAL A 47 14.05 1.24 6.48
CA VAL A 47 12.92 0.72 7.27
C VAL A 47 11.89 1.82 7.55
N GLY A 48 12.34 3.02 7.91
CA GLY A 48 11.46 4.18 8.12
C GLY A 48 10.70 4.59 6.85
N ARG A 49 11.39 4.63 5.69
CA ARG A 49 10.74 4.90 4.40
C ARG A 49 9.70 3.84 4.05
N LYS A 50 10.06 2.55 4.16
CA LYS A 50 9.13 1.44 3.92
C LYS A 50 7.90 1.54 4.81
N LEU A 51 8.10 1.76 6.11
CA LEU A 51 7.00 1.84 7.08
C LEU A 51 5.99 2.95 6.75
N ALA A 52 6.47 4.13 6.38
CA ALA A 52 5.58 5.20 5.92
C ALA A 52 4.93 4.85 4.57
N GLY A 53 5.71 4.28 3.65
CA GLY A 53 5.25 3.91 2.31
C GLY A 53 4.10 2.91 2.31
N VAL A 54 4.16 1.82 3.09
CA VAL A 54 3.11 0.78 3.13
C VAL A 54 1.79 1.37 3.60
N ASN A 55 1.78 2.17 4.66
CA ASN A 55 0.57 2.82 5.15
C ASN A 55 0.00 3.86 4.17
N LEU A 56 0.87 4.56 3.44
CA LEU A 56 0.41 5.49 2.41
C LEU A 56 -0.11 4.76 1.16
N SER A 57 0.34 3.53 0.91
CA SER A 57 -0.19 2.65 -0.13
C SER A 57 -1.64 2.29 0.14
N ASP A 58 -1.97 1.89 1.37
CA ASP A 58 -3.34 1.65 1.80
C ASP A 58 -4.24 2.88 1.62
N LEU A 59 -3.75 4.06 1.99
CA LEU A 59 -4.51 5.30 1.79
C LEU A 59 -4.71 5.60 0.29
N ALA A 60 -3.71 5.29 -0.55
CA ALA A 60 -3.81 5.46 -1.99
C ALA A 60 -4.85 4.52 -2.61
N SER A 61 -4.91 3.26 -2.16
CA SER A 61 -5.89 2.27 -2.64
C SER A 61 -7.33 2.69 -2.39
N MET A 62 -7.56 3.48 -1.34
CA MET A 62 -8.88 4.05 -1.01
C MET A 62 -9.08 5.49 -1.55
N ALA A 63 -8.18 5.98 -2.39
CA ALA A 63 -8.15 7.36 -2.88
C ALA A 63 -8.21 8.41 -1.77
N ALA A 64 -7.76 8.08 -0.58
CA ALA A 64 -7.77 8.97 0.58
C ALA A 64 -6.66 10.02 0.49
N ASN A 65 -6.91 11.17 1.10
CA ASN A 65 -5.92 12.23 1.24
C ASN A 65 -5.19 12.05 2.57
N PRO A 66 -3.89 11.69 2.60
CA PRO A 66 -3.15 11.53 3.83
C PRO A 66 -3.12 12.84 4.63
N VAL A 67 -3.26 12.74 5.96
CA VAL A 67 -3.28 13.88 6.89
C VAL A 67 -2.18 13.78 7.92
N ALA A 68 -2.11 12.66 8.63
CA ALA A 68 -1.15 12.48 9.70
C ALA A 68 -0.77 11.01 9.91
N VAL A 69 0.41 10.80 10.49
CA VAL A 69 0.90 9.50 10.92
C VAL A 69 1.30 9.53 12.40
N PHE A 70 1.20 8.37 13.05
CA PHE A 70 1.63 8.14 14.43
C PHE A 70 2.55 6.92 14.44
N LEU A 71 3.76 7.09 15.00
CA LEU A 71 4.85 6.11 14.93
C LEU A 71 5.06 5.43 16.28
N SER A 72 5.09 4.11 16.34
CA SER A 72 5.47 3.36 17.54
C SER A 72 6.66 2.43 17.26
N LEU A 73 7.70 2.53 18.10
CA LEU A 73 8.96 1.81 17.93
C LEU A 73 9.25 0.90 19.12
N CYS A 74 9.58 -0.36 18.86
CA CYS A 74 10.20 -1.27 19.81
C CYS A 74 11.64 -1.53 19.34
N LEU A 75 12.57 -0.76 19.88
CA LEU A 75 13.97 -0.71 19.47
C LEU A 75 14.80 -1.77 20.19
N PRO A 76 15.73 -2.46 19.51
CA PRO A 76 16.72 -3.30 20.17
C PRO A 76 17.59 -2.45 21.09
N ARG A 77 17.92 -2.96 22.28
CA ARG A 77 18.68 -2.22 23.31
C ARG A 77 20.02 -1.68 22.80
N LYS A 78 20.68 -2.45 21.95
CA LYS A 78 21.93 -2.03 21.34
C LYS A 78 21.67 -0.97 20.25
N SER A 79 22.30 0.20 20.41
CA SER A 79 22.20 1.32 19.45
C SER A 79 20.79 1.88 19.25
N ALA A 80 19.90 1.76 20.25
CA ALA A 80 18.50 2.19 20.16
C ALA A 80 18.35 3.64 19.71
N ASP A 81 19.14 4.56 20.28
CA ASP A 81 19.06 5.99 19.95
C ASP A 81 19.39 6.26 18.48
N LEU A 82 20.44 5.63 17.96
CA LEU A 82 20.85 5.81 16.56
C LEU A 82 19.81 5.20 15.61
N ILE A 83 19.40 3.96 15.87
CA ILE A 83 18.40 3.26 15.07
C ILE A 83 17.09 4.04 15.05
N GLY A 84 16.61 4.49 16.19
CA GLY A 84 15.38 5.27 16.30
C GLY A 84 15.45 6.60 15.53
N ALA A 85 16.56 7.32 15.62
CA ALA A 85 16.77 8.57 14.91
C ALA A 85 16.76 8.37 13.36
N GLU A 86 17.45 7.35 12.88
CA GLU A 86 17.52 7.07 11.45
C GLU A 86 16.17 6.56 10.90
N ILE A 87 15.40 5.75 11.65
CA ILE A 87 14.03 5.36 11.29
C ILE A 87 13.16 6.60 11.16
N TYR A 88 13.21 7.49 12.17
CA TYR A 88 12.44 8.73 12.16
C TYR A 88 12.78 9.59 10.94
N GLU A 89 14.06 9.71 10.59
CA GLU A 89 14.51 10.43 9.39
C GLU A 89 13.90 9.82 8.11
N GLY A 90 13.89 8.49 7.99
CA GLY A 90 13.26 7.80 6.87
C GLY A 90 11.76 8.08 6.77
N VAL A 91 11.04 8.09 7.90
CA VAL A 91 9.61 8.48 7.95
C VAL A 91 9.43 9.94 7.54
N CYS A 92 10.29 10.85 8.05
CA CYS A 92 10.25 12.27 7.69
C CYS A 92 10.36 12.49 6.18
N GLN A 93 11.29 11.82 5.50
CA GLN A 93 11.49 11.95 4.05
C GLN A 93 10.22 11.66 3.26
N VAL A 94 9.51 10.57 3.61
CA VAL A 94 8.25 10.22 2.95
C VAL A 94 7.15 11.20 3.33
N CYS A 95 7.03 11.54 4.61
CA CYS A 95 6.01 12.47 5.11
C CYS A 95 6.16 13.87 4.49
N GLU A 96 7.37 14.38 4.35
CA GLU A 96 7.65 15.67 3.70
C GLU A 96 7.27 15.65 2.22
N LYS A 97 7.64 14.59 1.49
CA LYS A 97 7.30 14.42 0.08
C LYS A 97 5.79 14.51 -0.15
N TYR A 98 5.01 13.83 0.68
CA TYR A 98 3.54 13.76 0.53
C TYR A 98 2.79 14.77 1.39
N LYS A 99 3.49 15.65 2.13
CA LYS A 99 2.94 16.69 3.00
C LYS A 99 2.04 16.14 4.11
N VAL A 100 2.49 15.06 4.73
CA VAL A 100 1.80 14.37 5.83
C VAL A 100 2.40 14.82 7.16
N ALA A 101 1.56 15.14 8.15
CA ALA A 101 2.05 15.51 9.47
C ALA A 101 2.46 14.28 10.28
N ILE A 102 3.55 14.37 11.04
CA ILE A 102 3.86 13.39 12.09
C ILE A 102 3.22 13.88 13.38
N GLY A 103 2.15 13.19 13.84
CA GLY A 103 1.34 13.62 14.97
C GLY A 103 1.89 13.21 16.33
N GLY A 104 2.85 12.28 16.36
CA GLY A 104 3.45 11.75 17.59
C GLY A 104 3.68 10.25 17.53
N GLY A 105 3.76 9.61 18.71
CA GLY A 105 3.98 8.18 18.77
C GLY A 105 4.49 7.72 20.12
N ASP A 106 5.10 6.53 20.15
CA ASP A 106 5.69 5.95 21.35
C ASP A 106 7.01 5.25 21.00
N THR A 107 7.95 5.22 21.94
CA THR A 107 9.24 4.57 21.75
C THR A 107 9.62 3.76 22.98
N ASN A 108 9.81 2.47 22.76
CA ASN A 108 10.25 1.52 23.77
C ASN A 108 11.57 0.86 23.38
N VAL A 109 12.33 0.43 24.38
CA VAL A 109 13.57 -0.34 24.21
C VAL A 109 13.40 -1.70 24.88
N TRP A 110 13.77 -2.77 24.18
CA TRP A 110 13.58 -4.12 24.66
C TRP A 110 14.72 -5.06 24.21
N ASP A 111 14.71 -6.29 24.71
CA ASP A 111 15.74 -7.29 24.41
C ASP A 111 15.30 -8.23 23.27
N GLY A 112 14.82 -7.66 22.17
CA GLY A 112 14.36 -8.38 20.99
C GLY A 112 14.73 -7.65 19.70
N PRO A 113 14.34 -8.22 18.53
CA PRO A 113 14.57 -7.61 17.22
C PRO A 113 13.78 -6.30 17.07
N LEU A 114 14.14 -5.52 16.06
CA LEU A 114 13.44 -4.29 15.73
C LEU A 114 12.00 -4.59 15.29
N VAL A 115 11.05 -3.90 15.93
CA VAL A 115 9.65 -3.85 15.49
C VAL A 115 9.24 -2.39 15.36
N VAL A 116 8.70 -2.04 14.22
CA VAL A 116 8.21 -0.69 13.93
C VAL A 116 6.76 -0.75 13.52
N HIS A 117 5.99 0.23 13.96
CA HIS A 117 4.56 0.30 13.72
C HIS A 117 4.17 1.74 13.39
N LEU A 118 3.26 1.91 12.43
CA LEU A 118 2.75 3.21 12.07
C LEU A 118 1.24 3.12 11.86
N THR A 119 0.54 4.13 12.33
CA THR A 119 -0.87 4.36 12.03
C THR A 119 -0.96 5.59 11.14
N ALA A 120 -1.59 5.46 9.98
CA ALA A 120 -1.87 6.58 9.09
C ALA A 120 -3.35 6.96 9.11
N ILE A 121 -3.60 8.27 9.08
CA ILE A 121 -4.93 8.84 9.00
C ILE A 121 -5.01 9.71 7.76
N GLY A 122 -6.03 9.47 6.95
CA GLY A 122 -6.40 10.27 5.80
C GLY A 122 -7.85 10.75 5.90
N THR A 123 -8.24 11.61 4.97
CA THR A 123 -9.63 12.00 4.76
C THR A 123 -10.17 11.34 3.50
N ALA A 124 -11.38 10.78 3.59
CA ALA A 124 -12.07 10.25 2.44
C ALA A 124 -12.45 11.38 1.47
N PRO A 125 -12.40 11.14 0.16
CA PRO A 125 -12.93 12.08 -0.81
C PRO A 125 -14.44 12.30 -0.63
N GLN A 126 -14.98 13.45 -1.02
CA GLN A 126 -16.38 13.80 -0.83
C GLN A 126 -17.37 12.84 -1.50
N ALA A 127 -17.01 12.29 -2.67
CA ALA A 127 -17.84 11.31 -3.37
C ALA A 127 -17.68 9.87 -2.85
N GLY A 128 -16.89 9.66 -1.80
CA GLY A 128 -16.61 8.36 -1.17
C GLY A 128 -15.26 7.77 -1.56
N SER A 129 -14.70 6.92 -0.71
CA SER A 129 -13.47 6.20 -0.98
C SER A 129 -13.67 5.10 -2.02
N TRP A 130 -12.61 4.74 -2.73
CA TRP A 130 -12.56 3.46 -3.41
C TRP A 130 -12.60 2.34 -2.36
N LEU A 131 -13.17 1.20 -2.73
CA LEU A 131 -13.29 0.03 -1.88
C LEU A 131 -12.88 -1.21 -2.66
N ARG A 132 -12.55 -2.28 -1.97
CA ARG A 132 -12.41 -3.61 -2.59
C ARG A 132 -13.72 -4.09 -3.21
N SER A 133 -14.85 -3.63 -2.70
CA SER A 133 -16.19 -3.93 -3.22
C SER A 133 -16.62 -2.92 -4.28
N GLY A 134 -17.36 -3.38 -5.29
CA GLY A 134 -17.93 -2.50 -6.32
C GLY A 134 -17.58 -2.90 -7.75
N ALA A 135 -16.62 -3.81 -7.94
CA ALA A 135 -16.33 -4.37 -9.26
C ALA A 135 -17.54 -5.13 -9.82
N ARG A 136 -17.72 -5.06 -11.13
CA ARG A 136 -18.85 -5.65 -11.86
C ARG A 136 -18.34 -6.54 -13.00
N PRO A 137 -19.11 -7.57 -13.37
CA PRO A 137 -18.81 -8.34 -14.59
C PRO A 137 -18.66 -7.41 -15.80
N GLY A 138 -17.53 -7.53 -16.49
CA GLY A 138 -17.20 -6.71 -17.66
C GLY A 138 -16.22 -5.57 -17.37
N ASP A 139 -16.02 -5.18 -16.10
CA ASP A 139 -14.98 -4.23 -15.72
C ASP A 139 -13.59 -4.71 -16.17
N LYS A 140 -12.72 -3.78 -16.47
CA LYS A 140 -11.33 -4.08 -16.86
C LYS A 140 -10.43 -4.07 -15.67
N ILE A 141 -9.61 -5.09 -15.55
CA ILE A 141 -8.55 -5.19 -14.55
C ILE A 141 -7.36 -4.36 -15.04
N VAL A 142 -6.92 -3.42 -14.21
CA VAL A 142 -5.80 -2.53 -14.49
C VAL A 142 -4.85 -2.52 -13.30
N VAL A 143 -3.56 -2.53 -13.56
CA VAL A 143 -2.52 -2.35 -12.54
C VAL A 143 -1.69 -1.11 -12.86
N SER A 144 -1.24 -0.40 -11.83
CA SER A 144 -0.53 0.88 -12.01
C SER A 144 0.93 0.74 -12.43
N GLY A 145 1.49 -0.49 -12.42
CA GLY A 145 2.87 -0.70 -12.77
C GLY A 145 3.24 -2.16 -13.01
N ARG A 146 4.54 -2.44 -13.12
CA ARG A 146 5.09 -3.78 -13.34
C ARG A 146 5.20 -4.53 -12.02
N LEU A 147 4.96 -5.85 -12.07
CA LEU A 147 4.80 -6.71 -10.92
C LEU A 147 5.90 -7.75 -10.77
N GLY A 148 6.16 -8.12 -9.52
CA GLY A 148 7.02 -9.21 -9.10
C GLY A 148 8.49 -8.83 -8.97
N GLY A 149 9.23 -9.69 -8.26
CA GLY A 149 10.65 -9.46 -7.98
C GLY A 149 10.91 -8.34 -6.97
N SER A 150 9.90 -7.88 -6.25
CA SER A 150 9.95 -6.79 -5.27
C SER A 150 11.09 -6.94 -4.27
N LEU A 151 11.38 -8.17 -3.82
CA LEU A 151 12.45 -8.51 -2.90
C LEU A 151 13.87 -8.26 -3.44
N LEU A 152 14.04 -7.93 -4.72
CA LEU A 152 15.31 -7.47 -5.27
C LEU A 152 15.56 -5.96 -5.08
N GLY A 153 14.80 -5.33 -4.18
CA GLY A 153 15.01 -3.94 -3.75
C GLY A 153 13.76 -3.08 -3.76
N LYS A 154 12.85 -3.24 -4.71
CA LYS A 154 11.65 -2.42 -4.84
C LYS A 154 10.83 -2.35 -3.53
N HIS A 155 10.71 -3.45 -2.80
CA HIS A 155 9.96 -3.51 -1.54
C HIS A 155 10.48 -2.57 -0.44
N MET A 156 11.73 -2.08 -0.55
CA MET A 156 12.32 -1.10 0.37
C MET A 156 12.30 0.33 -0.18
N GLU A 157 12.13 0.51 -1.49
CA GLU A 157 12.31 1.79 -2.19
C GLU A 157 11.12 2.14 -3.12
N PHE A 158 9.96 1.54 -2.89
CA PHE A 158 8.78 1.84 -3.70
C PHE A 158 8.18 3.21 -3.35
N GLU A 159 7.41 3.74 -4.30
CA GLU A 159 6.63 4.95 -4.14
C GLU A 159 5.15 4.61 -4.01
N PRO A 160 4.48 4.97 -2.90
CA PRO A 160 3.05 4.75 -2.76
C PRO A 160 2.29 5.52 -3.85
N ARG A 161 1.32 4.88 -4.49
CA ARG A 161 0.63 5.35 -5.69
C ARG A 161 -0.42 6.44 -5.44
N LEU A 162 -0.12 7.35 -4.50
CA LEU A 162 -0.99 8.48 -4.17
C LEU A 162 -1.25 9.40 -5.36
N ASP A 163 -0.24 9.66 -6.18
CA ASP A 163 -0.40 10.55 -7.34
C ASP A 163 -1.22 9.88 -8.45
N VAL A 164 -1.09 8.55 -8.61
CA VAL A 164 -1.98 7.75 -9.46
C VAL A 164 -3.42 7.87 -8.98
N ALA A 165 -3.66 7.64 -7.69
CA ALA A 165 -5.01 7.74 -7.11
C ALA A 165 -5.60 9.15 -7.29
N ARG A 166 -4.82 10.20 -7.02
CA ARG A 166 -5.23 11.60 -7.21
C ARG A 166 -5.59 11.94 -8.66
N SER A 167 -4.85 11.38 -9.62
CA SER A 167 -5.09 11.60 -11.05
C SER A 167 -6.32 10.87 -11.56
N LEU A 168 -6.56 9.64 -11.08
CA LEU A 168 -7.66 8.79 -11.55
C LEU A 168 -8.99 9.08 -10.84
N TYR A 169 -8.95 9.46 -9.57
CA TYR A 169 -10.17 9.66 -8.79
C TYR A 169 -11.17 10.66 -9.42
N PRO A 170 -10.74 11.84 -9.91
CA PRO A 170 -11.66 12.80 -10.53
C PRO A 170 -12.33 12.28 -11.80
N LEU A 171 -11.74 11.28 -12.46
CA LEU A 171 -12.31 10.70 -13.67
C LEU A 171 -13.53 9.85 -13.38
N GLY A 172 -13.70 9.35 -12.14
CA GLY A 172 -14.84 8.54 -11.71
C GLY A 172 -15.00 7.24 -12.48
N ILE A 173 -13.88 6.64 -12.91
CA ILE A 173 -13.86 5.42 -13.76
C ILE A 173 -13.58 4.16 -12.95
N VAL A 174 -13.02 4.28 -11.75
CA VAL A 174 -12.65 3.16 -10.90
C VAL A 174 -13.88 2.71 -10.09
N GLN A 175 -14.20 1.43 -10.19
CA GLN A 175 -15.33 0.78 -9.53
C GLN A 175 -14.91 0.08 -8.23
N ALA A 176 -13.72 -0.53 -8.21
CA ALA A 176 -13.10 -1.12 -7.03
C ALA A 176 -11.58 -0.96 -7.11
N ALA A 177 -10.93 -0.94 -5.97
CA ALA A 177 -9.48 -0.82 -5.86
C ALA A 177 -8.95 -1.55 -4.61
N THR A 178 -7.68 -1.94 -4.68
CA THR A 178 -6.80 -2.34 -3.56
C THR A 178 -5.37 -2.05 -3.99
N ASP A 179 -4.42 -2.04 -3.07
CA ASP A 179 -3.01 -2.14 -3.44
C ASP A 179 -2.57 -3.61 -3.58
N ILE A 180 -1.40 -3.84 -4.16
CA ILE A 180 -0.82 -5.18 -4.32
C ILE A 180 0.28 -5.35 -3.27
N SER A 181 -0.10 -5.84 -2.10
CA SER A 181 0.76 -6.12 -0.95
C SER A 181 1.04 -7.62 -0.77
N ASP A 182 0.05 -8.47 -0.99
CA ASP A 182 0.14 -9.92 -0.83
C ASP A 182 0.38 -10.65 -2.17
N GLY A 183 0.46 -9.90 -3.26
CA GLY A 183 0.62 -10.37 -4.63
C GLY A 183 -0.67 -10.34 -5.43
N LEU A 184 -0.52 -10.15 -6.74
CA LEU A 184 -1.65 -9.98 -7.67
C LEU A 184 -2.75 -11.04 -7.49
N GLY A 185 -2.37 -12.30 -7.26
CA GLY A 185 -3.34 -13.39 -7.12
C GLY A 185 -4.21 -13.25 -5.88
N VAL A 186 -3.62 -12.91 -4.74
CA VAL A 186 -4.33 -12.76 -3.45
C VAL A 186 -5.16 -11.48 -3.46
N ASP A 187 -4.59 -10.37 -3.91
CA ASP A 187 -5.27 -9.07 -3.86
C ASP A 187 -6.43 -9.00 -4.88
N MET A 188 -6.30 -9.69 -6.02
CA MET A 188 -7.42 -9.88 -6.94
C MET A 188 -8.53 -10.74 -6.32
N LEU A 189 -8.17 -11.77 -5.54
CA LEU A 189 -9.16 -12.56 -4.82
C LEU A 189 -9.91 -11.69 -3.79
N ASN A 190 -9.23 -10.78 -3.11
CA ASN A 190 -9.84 -9.84 -2.17
C ASN A 190 -10.90 -8.97 -2.86
N ILE A 191 -10.60 -8.39 -4.05
CA ILE A 191 -11.59 -7.63 -4.84
C ILE A 191 -12.75 -8.52 -5.27
N THR A 192 -12.48 -9.71 -5.81
CA THR A 192 -13.54 -10.57 -6.34
C THR A 192 -14.48 -11.07 -5.27
N VAL A 193 -13.95 -11.42 -4.09
CA VAL A 193 -14.75 -11.83 -2.91
C VAL A 193 -15.60 -10.67 -2.40
N ALA A 194 -14.99 -9.49 -2.21
CA ALA A 194 -15.70 -8.30 -1.74
C ALA A 194 -16.80 -7.83 -2.72
N SER A 195 -16.53 -7.96 -4.02
CA SER A 195 -17.45 -7.58 -5.10
C SER A 195 -18.43 -8.69 -5.52
N ARG A 196 -18.27 -9.91 -4.99
CA ARG A 196 -19.10 -11.10 -5.34
C ARG A 196 -19.13 -11.40 -6.84
N CYS A 197 -17.99 -11.30 -7.49
CA CYS A 197 -17.80 -11.64 -8.90
C CYS A 197 -16.57 -12.52 -9.09
N GLY A 198 -16.32 -13.02 -10.29
CA GLY A 198 -15.07 -13.67 -10.69
C GLY A 198 -14.19 -12.72 -11.46
N ALA A 199 -12.94 -13.12 -11.69
CA ALA A 199 -12.02 -12.44 -12.58
C ALA A 199 -11.45 -13.45 -13.59
N GLU A 200 -11.21 -12.98 -14.81
CA GLU A 200 -10.51 -13.71 -15.87
C GLU A 200 -9.29 -12.89 -16.26
N VAL A 201 -8.12 -13.48 -16.18
CA VAL A 201 -6.83 -12.82 -16.42
C VAL A 201 -6.13 -13.45 -17.60
N ASP A 202 -5.80 -12.63 -18.58
CA ASP A 202 -4.90 -13.01 -19.65
C ASP A 202 -3.46 -12.94 -19.15
N LEU A 203 -2.85 -14.09 -18.93
CA LEU A 203 -1.51 -14.22 -18.35
C LEU A 203 -0.43 -13.55 -19.20
N ASP A 204 -0.61 -13.52 -20.52
CA ASP A 204 0.34 -12.88 -21.44
C ASP A 204 0.32 -11.34 -21.35
N ARG A 205 -0.70 -10.79 -20.70
CA ARG A 205 -0.87 -9.35 -20.52
C ARG A 205 -0.44 -8.83 -19.14
N ILE A 206 -0.04 -9.71 -18.24
CA ILE A 206 0.48 -9.28 -16.93
C ILE A 206 1.79 -8.50 -17.13
N PRO A 207 1.91 -7.27 -16.62
CA PRO A 207 3.12 -6.46 -16.80
C PRO A 207 4.23 -6.95 -15.86
N ILE A 208 5.02 -7.89 -16.31
CA ILE A 208 6.12 -8.50 -15.55
C ILE A 208 7.28 -7.52 -15.43
N SER A 209 7.84 -7.35 -14.22
CA SER A 209 9.00 -6.50 -13.97
C SER A 209 10.31 -7.14 -14.44
N ASP A 210 11.32 -6.32 -14.69
CA ASP A 210 12.68 -6.82 -15.00
C ASP A 210 13.28 -7.56 -13.79
N ALA A 211 12.91 -7.15 -12.56
CA ALA A 211 13.30 -7.82 -11.32
C ALA A 211 12.72 -9.25 -11.21
N ALA A 212 11.46 -9.46 -11.63
CA ALA A 212 10.86 -10.80 -11.68
C ALA A 212 11.58 -11.70 -12.68
N ILE A 213 11.96 -11.15 -13.85
CA ILE A 213 12.76 -11.86 -14.85
C ILE A 213 14.14 -12.23 -14.29
N GLU A 214 14.80 -11.31 -13.59
CA GLU A 214 16.10 -11.60 -12.98
C GLU A 214 15.99 -12.67 -11.88
N ARG A 215 14.99 -12.54 -11.00
CA ARG A 215 14.75 -13.49 -9.91
C ARG A 215 14.46 -14.90 -10.43
N SER A 216 13.74 -15.02 -11.54
CA SER A 216 13.40 -16.33 -12.14
C SER A 216 14.63 -17.16 -12.56
N LYS A 217 15.78 -16.52 -12.79
CA LYS A 217 17.02 -17.24 -13.17
C LYS A 217 17.60 -18.08 -12.03
N THR A 218 17.24 -17.79 -10.78
CA THR A 218 17.85 -18.42 -9.59
C THR A 218 16.84 -19.02 -8.61
N SER A 219 15.58 -18.61 -8.65
CA SER A 219 14.55 -19.01 -7.66
C SER A 219 13.91 -20.37 -7.95
N GLY A 220 13.94 -20.85 -9.18
CA GLY A 220 13.19 -22.03 -9.64
C GLY A 220 11.74 -21.73 -10.05
N ASN A 221 11.24 -20.52 -9.83
CA ASN A 221 9.94 -20.04 -10.29
C ASN A 221 10.10 -19.25 -11.59
N SER A 222 9.08 -19.25 -12.43
CA SER A 222 9.03 -18.40 -13.62
C SER A 222 8.83 -16.92 -13.27
N ALA A 223 9.14 -16.02 -14.18
CA ALA A 223 8.89 -14.59 -13.99
C ALA A 223 7.40 -14.27 -13.80
N LEU A 224 6.52 -15.06 -14.44
CA LEU A 224 5.07 -14.95 -14.26
C LEU A 224 4.63 -15.34 -12.84
N GLU A 225 5.16 -16.45 -12.30
CA GLU A 225 4.87 -16.85 -10.92
C GLU A 225 5.32 -15.79 -9.91
N HIS A 226 6.48 -15.14 -10.15
CA HIS A 226 6.92 -13.99 -9.37
C HIS A 226 5.96 -12.81 -9.50
N ALA A 227 5.50 -12.46 -10.70
CA ALA A 227 4.58 -11.34 -10.92
C ALA A 227 3.19 -11.57 -10.27
N ILE A 228 2.77 -12.84 -10.12
CA ILE A 228 1.48 -13.17 -9.51
C ILE A 228 1.58 -13.28 -7.98
N GLY A 229 2.72 -13.76 -7.45
CA GLY A 229 2.77 -14.26 -6.08
C GLY A 229 3.81 -13.64 -5.16
N ASP A 230 4.75 -12.81 -5.61
CA ASP A 230 5.80 -12.29 -4.73
C ASP A 230 5.28 -11.35 -3.64
N GLY A 231 4.28 -10.54 -3.94
CA GLY A 231 3.78 -9.49 -3.05
C GLY A 231 4.76 -8.31 -2.90
N GLU A 232 4.39 -7.38 -2.01
CA GLU A 232 5.13 -6.16 -1.72
C GLU A 232 5.48 -5.31 -2.97
N ASP A 233 4.63 -5.37 -4.01
CA ASP A 233 4.77 -4.54 -5.20
C ASP A 233 4.28 -3.11 -4.96
N PHE A 234 3.29 -2.94 -4.08
CA PHE A 234 2.64 -1.67 -3.71
C PHE A 234 2.18 -0.85 -4.92
N GLU A 235 1.75 -1.57 -5.95
CA GLU A 235 1.02 -1.03 -7.08
C GLU A 235 -0.49 -1.05 -6.79
N LEU A 236 -1.27 -0.20 -7.47
CA LEU A 236 -2.73 -0.29 -7.39
C LEU A 236 -3.27 -1.34 -8.34
N LEU A 237 -4.22 -2.14 -7.84
CA LEU A 237 -5.07 -3.04 -8.60
C LEU A 237 -6.47 -2.44 -8.68
N LEU A 238 -6.93 -2.15 -9.89
CA LEU A 238 -8.16 -1.39 -10.14
C LEU A 238 -9.13 -2.19 -11.01
N ALA A 239 -10.42 -2.14 -10.67
CA ALA A 239 -11.50 -2.51 -11.56
C ALA A 239 -12.05 -1.23 -12.22
N VAL A 240 -12.00 -1.13 -13.53
CA VAL A 240 -12.30 0.08 -14.30
C VAL A 240 -13.50 -0.14 -15.22
N ASP A 241 -14.42 0.81 -15.25
CA ASP A 241 -15.58 0.82 -16.13
C ASP A 241 -15.13 0.71 -17.61
N PRO A 242 -15.51 -0.36 -18.33
CA PRO A 242 -15.08 -0.60 -19.71
C PRO A 242 -15.55 0.50 -20.68
N SER A 243 -16.68 1.16 -20.40
CA SER A 243 -17.21 2.24 -21.24
C SER A 243 -16.39 3.51 -21.16
N ARG A 244 -15.48 3.61 -20.20
CA ARG A 244 -14.66 4.79 -19.92
C ARG A 244 -13.16 4.49 -19.88
N ILE A 245 -12.77 3.33 -20.38
CA ILE A 245 -11.36 2.86 -20.38
C ILE A 245 -10.43 3.83 -21.12
N ASP A 246 -10.94 4.49 -22.17
CA ASP A 246 -10.21 5.45 -22.99
C ASP A 246 -9.84 6.76 -22.22
N LEU A 247 -10.39 6.95 -21.02
CA LEU A 247 -10.01 8.04 -20.12
C LEU A 247 -8.77 7.73 -19.28
N LEU A 248 -8.31 6.47 -19.26
CA LEU A 248 -7.05 6.14 -18.60
C LEU A 248 -5.90 6.82 -19.33
N PRO A 249 -5.05 7.57 -18.61
CA PRO A 249 -3.84 8.12 -19.21
C PRO A 249 -2.85 7.00 -19.57
N GLU A 250 -2.08 7.18 -20.62
CA GLU A 250 -1.01 6.24 -21.00
C GLU A 250 0.13 6.18 -19.97
N SER A 251 0.36 7.28 -19.27
CA SER A 251 1.31 7.38 -18.15
C SER A 251 0.81 8.40 -17.12
N ILE A 252 1.18 8.21 -15.88
CA ILE A 252 1.00 9.17 -14.79
C ILE A 252 2.38 9.40 -14.21
N ASP A 253 2.89 10.62 -14.35
CA ASP A 253 4.14 11.01 -13.74
C ASP A 253 3.91 11.18 -12.23
N GLY A 254 4.69 10.46 -11.41
CA GLY A 254 4.66 10.46 -9.95
C GLY A 254 6.04 10.71 -9.38
#